data_6be21cadaacd39279f73ba95610fa1af
#
_entry.id   6be21cadaacd39279f73ba95610fa1af
#
_cell.length_a   1.000
_cell.length_b   1.000
_cell.length_c   1.000
_cell.angle_alpha   90.00
_cell.angle_beta   90.00
_cell.angle_gamma   90.00
#
_symmetry.space_group_name_H-M   'P 1'
#
loop_
_entity.id
_entity.type
_entity.pdbx_description
1 polymer ?
#
loop_
_entity_poly.entity_id
_entity_poly.type
_entity_poly.pdbx_seq_one_letter_code
_entity_poly.pdbx_strand_id
1 'polypeptide(L)'
;SDLFSIGLHELGHLMPAKLFGIKVPTYAIGFGPTLFKKTFGETTYALKLIPLGGYITMIGMYPPAKPGSAEPKGYFGSMITAARDAHAKHITPADANRKFYQLPVAKRLVIMFGGPFMNLVLGTILLTVALSGIGVQQRSLTVAEVSSCVIQDPSSHENCLPTDPQSPAIIAGMQPGDKISHIDGHQVKTWNELGAFLKAGKQIDITVVRGQQSITLPITPISALRANQDSAGNPITGAD
;
A
#
# COMPACT_ATOMS: atom_id res chain seq x y z
N SER A 1 8.78 -11.56 -4.32
CA SER A 1 7.32 -11.58 -4.53
C SER A 1 6.83 -10.89 -5.79
N ASP A 2 7.68 -10.11 -6.47
CA ASP A 2 7.32 -9.35 -7.69
C ASP A 2 6.93 -10.27 -8.84
N LEU A 3 7.64 -11.40 -9.00
CA LEU A 3 7.31 -12.42 -10.01
C LEU A 3 5.86 -12.93 -9.89
N PHE A 4 5.37 -13.10 -8.68
CA PHE A 4 4.01 -13.55 -8.45
C PHE A 4 2.98 -12.49 -8.84
N SER A 5 3.22 -11.23 -8.47
CA SER A 5 2.35 -10.10 -8.85
C SER A 5 2.33 -9.90 -10.37
N ILE A 6 3.50 -9.96 -11.02
CA ILE A 6 3.63 -9.88 -12.48
C ILE A 6 2.86 -11.03 -13.15
N GLY A 7 3.06 -12.27 -12.67
CA GLY A 7 2.34 -13.42 -13.20
C GLY A 7 0.83 -13.28 -13.09
N LEU A 8 0.32 -12.84 -11.94
CA LEU A 8 -1.11 -12.59 -11.76
C LEU A 8 -1.63 -11.49 -12.68
N HIS A 9 -0.87 -10.41 -12.87
CA HIS A 9 -1.21 -9.33 -13.79
C HIS A 9 -1.40 -9.85 -15.21
N GLU A 10 -0.42 -10.59 -15.73
CA GLU A 10 -0.49 -11.16 -17.08
C GLU A 10 -1.61 -12.21 -17.20
N LEU A 11 -1.87 -12.96 -16.12
CA LEU A 11 -3.00 -13.90 -16.06
C LEU A 11 -4.34 -13.17 -16.15
N GLY A 12 -4.42 -11.98 -15.56
CA GLY A 12 -5.58 -11.10 -15.65
C GLY A 12 -5.93 -10.69 -17.09
N HIS A 13 -4.94 -10.55 -17.96
CA HIS A 13 -5.14 -10.34 -19.39
C HIS A 13 -5.43 -11.64 -20.13
N LEU A 14 -4.74 -12.72 -19.77
CA LEU A 14 -4.84 -14.03 -20.45
C LEU A 14 -6.23 -14.63 -20.32
N MET A 15 -6.82 -14.62 -19.11
CA MET A 15 -8.11 -15.25 -18.85
C MET A 15 -9.24 -14.68 -19.72
N PRO A 16 -9.51 -13.36 -19.71
CA PRO A 16 -10.56 -12.81 -20.56
C PRO A 16 -10.24 -12.92 -22.06
N ALA A 17 -8.96 -12.84 -22.47
CA ALA A 17 -8.59 -13.04 -23.85
C ALA A 17 -9.00 -14.45 -24.35
N LYS A 18 -8.69 -15.48 -23.57
CA LYS A 18 -9.11 -16.87 -23.88
C LYS A 18 -10.63 -17.06 -23.82
N LEU A 19 -11.31 -16.48 -22.84
CA LEU A 19 -12.78 -16.53 -22.72
C LEU A 19 -13.47 -15.90 -23.93
N PHE A 20 -12.88 -14.86 -24.50
CA PHE A 20 -13.41 -14.22 -25.73
C PHE A 20 -12.91 -14.86 -27.02
N GLY A 21 -12.21 -16.01 -26.94
CA GLY A 21 -11.80 -16.80 -28.08
C GLY A 21 -10.54 -16.29 -28.79
N ILE A 22 -9.80 -15.34 -28.20
CA ILE A 22 -8.54 -14.84 -28.76
C ILE A 22 -7.44 -15.90 -28.57
N LYS A 23 -6.68 -16.15 -29.61
CA LYS A 23 -5.50 -16.99 -29.53
C LYS A 23 -4.35 -16.23 -28.88
N VAL A 24 -3.79 -16.80 -27.80
CA VAL A 24 -2.66 -16.25 -27.06
C VAL A 24 -1.49 -17.22 -27.18
N PRO A 25 -0.58 -17.03 -28.16
CA PRO A 25 0.53 -17.96 -28.37
C PRO A 25 1.54 -17.97 -27.23
N THR A 26 1.76 -16.85 -26.56
CA THR A 26 2.81 -16.73 -25.54
C THR A 26 2.29 -16.03 -24.28
N TYR A 27 2.63 -16.61 -23.15
CA TYR A 27 2.55 -16.02 -21.82
C TYR A 27 3.94 -16.08 -21.21
N ALA A 28 4.55 -14.96 -20.90
CA ALA A 28 5.90 -14.92 -20.38
C ALA A 28 6.02 -14.03 -19.14
N ILE A 29 6.78 -14.50 -18.16
CA ILE A 29 7.20 -13.73 -17.01
C ILE A 29 8.69 -13.44 -17.17
N GLY A 30 9.07 -12.16 -17.15
CA GLY A 30 10.44 -11.70 -17.34
C GLY A 30 10.81 -11.45 -18.79
N PHE A 31 12.08 -11.07 -18.98
CA PHE A 31 12.70 -10.76 -20.27
C PHE A 31 14.03 -11.51 -20.44
N GLY A 32 14.60 -11.47 -21.62
CA GLY A 32 15.90 -12.08 -21.93
C GLY A 32 15.83 -13.59 -22.20
N PRO A 33 16.90 -14.35 -21.91
CA PRO A 33 16.97 -15.78 -22.14
C PRO A 33 15.89 -16.54 -21.40
N THR A 34 15.34 -17.59 -22.02
CA THR A 34 14.29 -18.42 -21.42
C THR A 34 14.93 -19.47 -20.52
N LEU A 35 14.59 -19.45 -19.23
CA LEU A 35 15.00 -20.44 -18.24
C LEU A 35 14.14 -21.69 -18.33
N PHE A 36 12.84 -21.51 -18.44
CA PHE A 36 11.87 -22.60 -18.51
C PHE A 36 10.75 -22.24 -19.47
N LYS A 37 10.33 -23.20 -20.30
CA LYS A 37 9.15 -23.06 -21.15
C LYS A 37 8.37 -24.37 -21.19
N LYS A 38 7.05 -24.27 -21.20
CA LYS A 38 6.14 -25.42 -21.39
C LYS A 38 4.94 -24.94 -22.19
N THR A 39 4.57 -25.72 -23.20
CA THR A 39 3.39 -25.44 -24.00
C THR A 39 2.22 -26.26 -23.47
N PHE A 40 1.12 -25.57 -23.22
CA PHE A 40 -0.13 -26.17 -22.81
C PHE A 40 -1.25 -25.68 -23.72
N GLY A 41 -1.82 -26.58 -24.51
CA GLY A 41 -2.76 -26.23 -25.57
C GLY A 41 -2.07 -25.37 -26.64
N GLU A 42 -2.63 -24.18 -26.91
CA GLU A 42 -2.12 -23.23 -27.89
C GLU A 42 -1.19 -22.14 -27.30
N THR A 43 -0.96 -22.18 -25.99
CA THR A 43 -0.16 -21.16 -25.28
C THR A 43 1.15 -21.74 -24.76
N THR A 44 2.24 -21.10 -25.07
CA THR A 44 3.56 -21.38 -24.48
C THR A 44 3.76 -20.48 -23.26
N TYR A 45 3.89 -21.10 -22.11
CA TYR A 45 4.23 -20.45 -20.85
C TYR A 45 5.74 -20.43 -20.69
N ALA A 46 6.31 -19.27 -20.45
CA ALA A 46 7.75 -19.10 -20.33
C ALA A 46 8.13 -18.30 -19.08
N LEU A 47 9.19 -18.75 -18.40
CA LEU A 47 9.88 -17.99 -17.37
C LEU A 47 11.24 -17.58 -17.92
N LYS A 48 11.56 -16.30 -17.81
CA LYS A 48 12.80 -15.73 -18.35
C LYS A 48 13.71 -15.21 -17.23
N LEU A 49 14.97 -14.98 -17.57
CA LEU A 49 16.03 -14.71 -16.60
C LEU A 49 15.86 -13.37 -15.87
N ILE A 50 15.40 -12.34 -16.56
CA ILE A 50 15.31 -10.97 -16.00
C ILE A 50 13.88 -10.72 -15.53
N PRO A 51 13.60 -10.68 -14.21
CA PRO A 51 12.24 -10.62 -13.65
C PRO A 51 11.67 -9.19 -13.63
N LEU A 52 11.92 -8.39 -14.64
CA LEU A 52 11.47 -7.00 -14.75
C LEU A 52 10.19 -6.87 -15.59
N GLY A 53 9.12 -7.56 -15.19
CA GLY A 53 7.83 -7.50 -15.88
C GLY A 53 7.44 -8.83 -16.53
N GLY A 54 6.35 -8.80 -17.31
CA GLY A 54 5.84 -9.92 -18.07
C GLY A 54 5.21 -9.45 -19.37
N TYR A 55 4.76 -10.37 -20.18
CA TYR A 55 3.97 -10.05 -21.36
C TYR A 55 3.16 -11.24 -21.83
N ILE A 56 2.02 -10.94 -22.44
CA ILE A 56 1.27 -11.91 -23.25
C ILE A 56 1.30 -11.47 -24.71
N THR A 57 1.32 -12.42 -25.62
CA THR A 57 1.18 -12.14 -27.05
C THR A 57 -0.19 -12.57 -27.51
N MET A 58 -1.00 -11.63 -27.94
CA MET A 58 -2.32 -11.90 -28.54
C MET A 58 -2.24 -11.70 -30.04
N ILE A 59 -2.84 -12.61 -30.84
CA ILE A 59 -2.88 -12.43 -32.28
C ILE A 59 -3.80 -11.25 -32.66
N GLY A 60 -3.39 -10.51 -33.70
CA GLY A 60 -4.17 -9.36 -34.19
C GLY A 60 -4.24 -8.20 -33.19
N MET A 61 -3.24 -7.99 -32.37
CA MET A 61 -3.15 -6.81 -31.51
C MET A 61 -3.03 -5.52 -32.31
N TYR A 62 -2.33 -5.61 -33.44
CA TYR A 62 -2.21 -4.51 -34.42
C TYR A 62 -3.08 -4.80 -35.64
N PRO A 63 -4.00 -3.90 -36.04
CA PRO A 63 -4.77 -4.05 -37.25
C PRO A 63 -3.83 -3.94 -38.49
N PRO A 64 -4.14 -4.63 -39.57
CA PRO A 64 -3.37 -4.49 -40.82
C PRO A 64 -3.44 -3.05 -41.32
N ALA A 65 -2.44 -2.64 -42.10
CA ALA A 65 -2.46 -1.34 -42.74
C ALA A 65 -3.70 -1.23 -43.66
N LYS A 66 -4.35 -0.07 -43.67
CA LYS A 66 -5.46 0.15 -44.60
C LYS A 66 -4.96 0.09 -46.03
N PRO A 67 -5.67 -0.58 -46.95
CA PRO A 67 -5.32 -0.57 -48.36
C PRO A 67 -5.17 0.88 -48.86
N GLY A 68 -4.05 1.22 -49.46
CA GLY A 68 -3.77 2.58 -49.97
C GLY A 68 -3.26 3.58 -48.95
N SER A 69 -3.06 3.21 -47.69
CA SER A 69 -2.36 4.08 -46.75
C SER A 69 -0.85 4.04 -46.99
N ALA A 70 -0.21 5.22 -47.02
CA ALA A 70 1.24 5.30 -47.05
C ALA A 70 1.85 4.63 -45.81
N GLU A 71 2.90 3.82 -46.03
CA GLU A 71 3.63 3.25 -44.89
C GLU A 71 4.19 4.38 -44.02
N PRO A 72 4.06 4.26 -42.67
CA PRO A 72 4.60 5.26 -41.79
C PRO A 72 6.11 5.34 -41.93
N LYS A 73 6.62 6.52 -42.30
CA LYS A 73 8.05 6.77 -42.52
C LYS A 73 8.75 7.16 -41.21
N GLY A 74 10.06 6.89 -41.15
CA GLY A 74 10.89 7.24 -39.98
C GLY A 74 11.03 6.12 -38.96
N TYR A 75 11.77 6.40 -37.89
CA TYR A 75 12.12 5.42 -36.84
C TYR A 75 10.89 4.75 -36.19
N PHE A 76 9.89 5.52 -35.82
CA PHE A 76 8.64 4.97 -35.27
C PHE A 76 7.82 4.20 -36.32
N GLY A 77 7.88 4.62 -37.58
CA GLY A 77 7.21 3.93 -38.67
C GLY A 77 7.78 2.52 -38.87
N SER A 78 9.10 2.40 -38.89
CA SER A 78 9.78 1.10 -39.01
C SER A 78 9.48 0.16 -37.84
N MET A 79 9.37 0.69 -36.59
CA MET A 79 8.97 -0.08 -35.43
C MET A 79 7.53 -0.61 -35.55
N ILE A 80 6.60 0.22 -36.03
CA ILE A 80 5.20 -0.20 -36.22
C ILE A 80 5.10 -1.28 -37.28
N THR A 81 5.84 -1.15 -38.41
CA THR A 81 5.88 -2.15 -39.48
C THR A 81 6.48 -3.45 -38.95
N ALA A 82 7.63 -3.41 -38.28
CA ALA A 82 8.28 -4.57 -37.69
C ALA A 82 7.38 -5.30 -36.67
N ALA A 83 6.66 -4.55 -35.85
CA ALA A 83 5.69 -5.12 -34.88
C ALA A 83 4.52 -5.80 -35.61
N ARG A 84 3.97 -5.21 -36.66
CA ARG A 84 2.92 -5.82 -37.49
C ARG A 84 3.39 -7.11 -38.16
N ASP A 85 4.57 -7.12 -38.71
CA ASP A 85 5.14 -8.28 -39.40
C ASP A 85 5.44 -9.42 -38.40
N ALA A 86 5.98 -9.10 -37.26
CA ALA A 86 6.21 -10.08 -36.19
C ALA A 86 4.90 -10.75 -35.74
N HIS A 87 3.82 -9.98 -35.59
CA HIS A 87 2.52 -10.51 -35.23
C HIS A 87 1.85 -11.28 -36.38
N ALA A 88 2.06 -10.88 -37.64
CA ALA A 88 1.49 -11.55 -38.81
C ALA A 88 1.99 -12.98 -38.96
N LYS A 89 3.25 -13.25 -38.60
CA LYS A 89 3.86 -14.59 -38.68
C LYS A 89 3.17 -15.66 -37.83
N HIS A 90 2.43 -15.27 -36.84
CA HIS A 90 1.72 -16.18 -35.91
C HIS A 90 0.25 -16.39 -36.28
N ILE A 91 -0.23 -15.79 -37.36
CA ILE A 91 -1.62 -15.87 -37.80
C ILE A 91 -1.74 -16.93 -38.88
N THR A 92 -2.47 -17.98 -38.59
CA THR A 92 -2.84 -19.01 -39.57
C THR A 92 -4.23 -18.73 -40.20
N PRO A 93 -4.58 -19.30 -41.35
CA PRO A 93 -5.94 -19.15 -41.90
C PRO A 93 -7.05 -19.59 -40.92
N ALA A 94 -6.77 -20.57 -40.07
CA ALA A 94 -7.71 -21.03 -39.01
C ALA A 94 -7.95 -19.97 -37.93
N ASP A 95 -7.05 -19.01 -37.77
CA ASP A 95 -7.14 -17.95 -36.77
C ASP A 95 -7.85 -16.68 -37.27
N ALA A 96 -8.45 -16.73 -38.45
CA ALA A 96 -9.05 -15.57 -39.13
C ALA A 96 -10.02 -14.76 -38.25
N ASN A 97 -10.83 -15.45 -37.42
CA ASN A 97 -11.86 -14.88 -36.56
C ASN A 97 -11.43 -14.75 -35.09
N ARG A 98 -10.16 -14.96 -34.77
CA ARG A 98 -9.64 -14.99 -33.39
C ARG A 98 -8.68 -13.82 -33.08
N LYS A 99 -8.83 -12.73 -33.84
CA LYS A 99 -7.94 -11.56 -33.75
C LYS A 99 -8.46 -10.52 -32.77
N PHE A 100 -7.58 -9.97 -31.97
CA PHE A 100 -7.94 -8.99 -30.93
C PHE A 100 -8.70 -7.77 -31.50
N TYR A 101 -8.25 -7.21 -32.63
CA TYR A 101 -8.86 -6.01 -33.21
C TYR A 101 -10.31 -6.24 -33.72
N GLN A 102 -10.73 -7.48 -33.92
CA GLN A 102 -12.09 -7.84 -34.35
C GLN A 102 -13.08 -7.86 -33.21
N LEU A 103 -12.61 -7.88 -31.96
CA LEU A 103 -13.49 -7.83 -30.79
C LEU A 103 -14.19 -6.48 -30.69
N PRO A 104 -15.45 -6.46 -30.19
CA PRO A 104 -16.11 -5.24 -29.75
C PRO A 104 -15.26 -4.49 -28.72
N VAL A 105 -15.39 -3.15 -28.70
CA VAL A 105 -14.60 -2.28 -27.79
C VAL A 105 -14.73 -2.71 -26.33
N ALA A 106 -15.94 -3.06 -25.87
CA ALA A 106 -16.18 -3.51 -24.50
C ALA A 106 -15.32 -4.73 -24.13
N LYS A 107 -15.26 -5.75 -24.99
CA LYS A 107 -14.45 -6.95 -24.74
C LYS A 107 -12.95 -6.63 -24.72
N ARG A 108 -12.49 -5.74 -25.62
CA ARG A 108 -11.09 -5.27 -25.62
C ARG A 108 -10.73 -4.54 -24.33
N LEU A 109 -11.62 -3.70 -23.83
CA LEU A 109 -11.44 -3.01 -22.55
C LEU A 109 -11.36 -4.02 -21.38
N VAL A 110 -12.23 -5.02 -21.33
CA VAL A 110 -12.17 -6.06 -20.28
C VAL A 110 -10.81 -6.78 -20.30
N ILE A 111 -10.29 -7.12 -21.49
CA ILE A 111 -8.95 -7.73 -21.60
C ILE A 111 -7.87 -6.77 -21.09
N MET A 112 -7.91 -5.51 -21.52
CA MET A 112 -6.88 -4.52 -21.15
C MET A 112 -6.92 -4.17 -19.65
N PHE A 113 -8.10 -4.10 -19.03
CA PHE A 113 -8.24 -3.87 -17.60
C PHE A 113 -8.00 -5.11 -16.73
N GLY A 114 -7.99 -6.30 -17.33
CA GLY A 114 -7.82 -7.56 -16.59
C GLY A 114 -6.56 -7.60 -15.72
N GLY A 115 -5.41 -7.16 -16.25
CA GLY A 115 -4.15 -7.09 -15.50
C GLY A 115 -4.22 -6.14 -14.29
N PRO A 116 -4.51 -4.85 -14.49
CA PRO A 116 -4.68 -3.91 -13.38
C PRO A 116 -5.72 -4.36 -12.34
N PHE A 117 -6.82 -4.99 -12.78
CA PHE A 117 -7.84 -5.52 -11.89
C PHE A 117 -7.29 -6.64 -10.98
N MET A 118 -6.49 -7.57 -11.53
CA MET A 118 -5.85 -8.62 -10.72
C MET A 118 -4.89 -8.04 -9.67
N ASN A 119 -4.15 -6.98 -10.01
CA ASN A 119 -3.30 -6.30 -9.04
C ASN A 119 -4.11 -5.61 -7.94
N LEU A 120 -5.25 -5.00 -8.27
CA LEU A 120 -6.15 -4.41 -7.28
C LEU A 120 -6.70 -5.47 -6.32
N VAL A 121 -7.14 -6.62 -6.85
CA VAL A 121 -7.62 -7.75 -6.04
C VAL A 121 -6.51 -8.27 -5.12
N LEU A 122 -5.31 -8.49 -5.65
CA LEU A 122 -4.16 -8.93 -4.87
C LEU A 122 -3.82 -7.92 -3.76
N GLY A 123 -3.74 -6.63 -4.11
CA GLY A 123 -3.46 -5.55 -3.15
C GLY A 123 -4.52 -5.48 -2.04
N THR A 124 -5.79 -5.62 -2.39
CA THR A 124 -6.89 -5.64 -1.41
C THR A 124 -6.77 -6.84 -0.46
N ILE A 125 -6.48 -8.03 -0.98
CA ILE A 125 -6.29 -9.23 -0.16
C ILE A 125 -5.10 -9.03 0.80
N LEU A 126 -3.95 -8.60 0.27
CA LEU A 126 -2.75 -8.39 1.09
C LEU A 126 -2.97 -7.33 2.17
N LEU A 127 -3.63 -6.21 1.84
CA LEU A 127 -3.97 -5.17 2.79
C LEU A 127 -4.92 -5.69 3.87
N THR A 128 -5.95 -6.45 3.49
CA THR A 128 -6.89 -7.04 4.45
C THR A 128 -6.18 -8.00 5.39
N VAL A 129 -5.30 -8.86 4.87
CA VAL A 129 -4.49 -9.79 5.70
C VAL A 129 -3.57 -9.01 6.64
N ALA A 130 -2.90 -7.95 6.14
CA ALA A 130 -2.01 -7.13 6.96
C ALA A 130 -2.77 -6.42 8.08
N LEU A 131 -3.90 -5.78 7.77
CA LEU A 131 -4.70 -5.05 8.76
C LEU A 131 -5.38 -5.99 9.78
N SER A 132 -5.83 -7.18 9.35
CA SER A 132 -6.51 -8.15 10.22
C SER A 132 -5.54 -9.01 11.01
N GLY A 133 -4.36 -9.34 10.43
CA GLY A 133 -3.38 -10.23 11.04
C GLY A 133 -2.33 -9.53 11.89
N ILE A 134 -1.77 -8.42 11.40
CA ILE A 134 -0.74 -7.64 12.09
C ILE A 134 -1.39 -6.56 12.95
N GLY A 135 -2.53 -6.02 12.49
CA GLY A 135 -3.23 -4.91 13.11
C GLY A 135 -2.60 -3.55 12.80
N VAL A 136 -3.28 -2.49 13.21
CA VAL A 136 -2.76 -1.11 13.17
C VAL A 136 -2.35 -0.72 14.57
N GLN A 137 -1.14 -0.21 14.73
CA GLN A 137 -0.71 0.37 16.00
C GLN A 137 -1.58 1.59 16.31
N GLN A 138 -2.39 1.49 17.33
CA GLN A 138 -3.15 2.61 17.87
C GLN A 138 -2.53 3.02 19.21
N ARG A 139 -2.48 4.33 19.48
CA ARG A 139 -2.08 4.83 20.77
C ARG A 139 -3.12 4.39 21.82
N SER A 140 -2.71 3.50 22.69
CA SER A 140 -3.54 2.99 23.78
C SER A 140 -3.74 4.07 24.85
N LEU A 141 -4.90 4.07 25.50
CA LEU A 141 -5.14 4.84 26.73
C LEU A 141 -4.52 4.18 27.98
N THR A 142 -3.82 3.07 27.79
CA THR A 142 -3.08 2.42 28.89
C THR A 142 -1.72 3.07 29.03
N VAL A 143 -1.41 3.51 30.22
CA VAL A 143 -0.13 4.14 30.58
C VAL A 143 0.96 3.06 30.52
N ALA A 144 1.88 3.19 29.59
CA ALA A 144 3.02 2.27 29.47
C ALA A 144 4.12 2.63 30.48
N GLU A 145 4.39 3.95 30.62
CA GLU A 145 5.42 4.48 31.47
C GLU A 145 4.99 5.86 31.99
N VAL A 146 5.42 6.23 33.18
CA VAL A 146 5.21 7.56 33.75
C VAL A 146 6.58 8.21 33.95
N SER A 147 6.83 9.31 33.25
CA SER A 147 8.08 10.05 33.39
C SER A 147 8.21 10.63 34.81
N SER A 148 9.41 10.56 35.38
CA SER A 148 9.69 11.07 36.73
C SER A 148 9.70 12.60 36.81
N CYS A 149 10.06 13.26 35.73
CA CYS A 149 10.11 14.72 35.64
C CYS A 149 9.49 15.22 34.34
N VAL A 150 9.30 16.51 34.24
CA VAL A 150 8.96 17.20 33.00
C VAL A 150 10.15 18.07 32.58
N ILE A 151 10.79 17.67 31.51
CA ILE A 151 11.82 18.47 30.86
C ILE A 151 11.12 19.63 30.14
N GLN A 152 11.34 20.84 30.62
CA GLN A 152 10.69 22.03 30.07
C GLN A 152 11.22 22.42 28.70
N ASP A 153 12.52 22.20 28.47
CA ASP A 153 13.20 22.44 27.21
C ASP A 153 13.99 21.18 26.79
N PRO A 154 13.46 20.37 25.86
CA PRO A 154 14.13 19.16 25.40
C PRO A 154 15.46 19.39 24.67
N SER A 155 15.74 20.63 24.27
CA SER A 155 17.05 20.99 23.67
C SER A 155 18.16 21.14 24.70
N SER A 156 17.82 21.30 25.97
CA SER A 156 18.79 21.50 27.03
C SER A 156 19.43 20.20 27.57
N HIS A 157 18.60 19.14 27.69
CA HIS A 157 19.05 17.82 28.17
C HIS A 157 17.99 16.74 27.88
N GLU A 158 18.43 15.49 27.80
CA GLU A 158 17.58 14.34 27.49
C GLU A 158 17.08 13.58 28.75
N ASN A 159 17.82 13.67 29.85
CA ASN A 159 17.52 12.95 31.07
C ASN A 159 17.07 13.90 32.19
N CYS A 160 16.20 13.40 33.07
CA CYS A 160 15.74 14.15 34.23
C CYS A 160 16.91 14.63 35.12
N LEU A 161 16.94 15.92 35.42
CA LEU A 161 17.85 16.53 36.36
C LEU A 161 17.10 16.80 37.68
N PRO A 162 17.85 16.92 38.81
CA PRO A 162 17.22 17.25 40.11
C PRO A 162 16.53 18.62 40.12
N THR A 163 16.84 19.48 39.14
CA THR A 163 16.26 20.82 38.99
C THR A 163 14.92 20.80 38.21
N ASP A 164 14.63 19.70 37.52
CA ASP A 164 13.41 19.60 36.73
C ASP A 164 12.18 19.40 37.61
N PRO A 165 11.03 20.00 37.27
CA PRO A 165 9.80 19.78 38.02
C PRO A 165 9.36 18.33 37.95
N GLN A 166 8.92 17.80 39.06
CA GLN A 166 8.34 16.45 39.11
C GLN A 166 7.11 16.33 38.22
N SER A 167 6.93 15.20 37.59
CA SER A 167 5.79 14.95 36.72
C SER A 167 4.46 15.03 37.48
N PRO A 168 3.50 15.84 37.01
CA PRO A 168 2.17 15.90 37.63
C PRO A 168 1.46 14.54 37.70
N ALA A 169 1.74 13.64 36.74
CA ALA A 169 1.19 12.29 36.74
C ALA A 169 1.71 11.44 37.92
N ILE A 170 3.02 11.55 38.23
CA ILE A 170 3.62 10.87 39.40
C ILE A 170 3.10 11.46 40.69
N ILE A 171 3.03 12.81 40.80
CA ILE A 171 2.48 13.49 42.00
C ILE A 171 1.06 13.01 42.26
N ALA A 172 0.23 12.83 41.23
CA ALA A 172 -1.12 12.32 41.37
C ALA A 172 -1.20 10.81 41.63
N GLY A 173 -0.08 10.07 41.59
CA GLY A 173 -0.05 8.63 41.83
C GLY A 173 -0.41 7.75 40.66
N MET A 174 -0.28 8.26 39.42
CA MET A 174 -0.45 7.47 38.20
C MET A 174 0.66 6.40 38.08
N GLN A 175 0.31 5.21 37.66
CA GLN A 175 1.23 4.08 37.55
C GLN A 175 1.21 3.45 36.16
N PRO A 176 2.31 2.82 35.75
CA PRO A 176 2.29 1.95 34.55
C PRO A 176 1.21 0.88 34.65
N GLY A 177 0.48 0.64 33.60
CA GLY A 177 -0.65 -0.28 33.55
C GLY A 177 -2.02 0.37 33.82
N ASP A 178 -2.08 1.61 34.30
CA ASP A 178 -3.33 2.34 34.45
C ASP A 178 -3.99 2.58 33.11
N LYS A 179 -5.27 2.26 32.99
CA LYS A 179 -6.05 2.53 31.78
C LYS A 179 -6.93 3.75 31.99
N ILE A 180 -6.68 4.83 31.29
CA ILE A 180 -7.49 6.05 31.38
C ILE A 180 -8.87 5.75 30.79
N SER A 181 -9.92 6.06 31.56
CA SER A 181 -11.30 5.81 31.18
C SER A 181 -12.15 7.09 31.10
N HIS A 182 -11.96 8.03 32.01
CA HIS A 182 -12.71 9.29 32.04
C HIS A 182 -11.81 10.47 32.40
N ILE A 183 -12.21 11.67 31.94
CA ILE A 183 -11.63 12.96 32.34
C ILE A 183 -12.79 13.89 32.67
N ASP A 184 -12.75 14.50 33.89
CA ASP A 184 -13.82 15.37 34.41
C ASP A 184 -15.21 14.72 34.23
N GLY A 185 -15.31 13.38 34.43
CA GLY A 185 -16.53 12.59 34.28
C GLY A 185 -16.89 12.24 32.83
N HIS A 186 -16.19 12.74 31.80
CA HIS A 186 -16.41 12.40 30.38
C HIS A 186 -15.62 11.16 29.99
N GLN A 187 -16.28 10.17 29.39
CA GLN A 187 -15.62 8.97 28.89
C GLN A 187 -14.70 9.32 27.75
N VAL A 188 -13.44 8.85 27.79
CA VAL A 188 -12.43 9.01 26.74
C VAL A 188 -12.19 7.68 26.06
N LYS A 189 -12.26 7.66 24.72
CA LYS A 189 -12.06 6.47 23.92
C LYS A 189 -10.78 6.51 23.09
N THR A 190 -10.26 7.70 22.82
CA THR A 190 -9.10 7.89 21.97
C THR A 190 -8.08 8.83 22.61
N TRP A 191 -6.81 8.69 22.21
CA TRP A 191 -5.73 9.58 22.65
C TRP A 191 -5.96 11.05 22.23
N ASN A 192 -6.60 11.26 21.08
CA ASN A 192 -6.88 12.61 20.59
C ASN A 192 -7.93 13.33 21.47
N GLU A 193 -8.95 12.60 21.95
CA GLU A 193 -9.92 13.12 22.89
C GLU A 193 -9.23 13.50 24.22
N LEU A 194 -8.33 12.65 24.73
CA LEU A 194 -7.53 12.95 25.90
C LEU A 194 -6.79 14.30 25.74
N GLY A 195 -6.10 14.49 24.61
CA GLY A 195 -5.34 15.72 24.35
C GLY A 195 -6.19 16.99 24.37
N ALA A 196 -7.46 16.92 23.98
CA ALA A 196 -8.36 18.07 23.99
C ALA A 196 -8.68 18.61 25.39
N PHE A 197 -8.63 17.76 26.42
CA PHE A 197 -8.89 18.13 27.81
C PHE A 197 -7.64 18.62 28.54
N LEU A 198 -6.43 18.26 28.04
CA LEU A 198 -5.17 18.63 28.67
C LEU A 198 -4.81 20.08 28.39
N LYS A 199 -5.22 20.98 29.27
CA LYS A 199 -4.85 22.41 29.24
C LYS A 199 -3.94 22.71 30.42
N ALA A 200 -2.82 23.37 30.14
CA ALA A 200 -1.87 23.75 31.17
C ALA A 200 -2.50 24.65 32.26
N GLY A 201 -2.14 24.40 33.50
CA GLY A 201 -2.58 25.18 34.65
C GLY A 201 -4.01 24.96 35.14
N LYS A 202 -4.80 24.14 34.42
CA LYS A 202 -6.15 23.76 34.87
C LYS A 202 -6.12 22.36 35.48
N GLN A 203 -6.52 22.21 36.75
CA GLN A 203 -6.71 20.90 37.35
C GLN A 203 -7.82 20.14 36.65
N ILE A 204 -7.57 18.88 36.33
CA ILE A 204 -8.52 17.91 35.75
C ILE A 204 -8.53 16.64 36.56
N ASP A 205 -9.67 15.98 36.63
CA ASP A 205 -9.83 14.71 37.30
C ASP A 205 -9.77 13.57 36.29
N ILE A 206 -8.66 12.82 36.32
CA ILE A 206 -8.48 11.66 35.43
C ILE A 206 -8.86 10.40 36.19
N THR A 207 -9.88 9.69 35.69
CA THR A 207 -10.26 8.40 36.21
C THR A 207 -9.54 7.29 35.44
N VAL A 208 -8.77 6.48 36.16
CA VAL A 208 -8.04 5.33 35.65
C VAL A 208 -8.62 4.03 36.23
N VAL A 209 -8.51 2.98 35.42
CA VAL A 209 -8.82 1.61 35.85
C VAL A 209 -7.48 0.91 36.10
N ARG A 210 -7.23 0.55 37.35
CA ARG A 210 -6.07 -0.17 37.85
C ARG A 210 -6.51 -1.56 38.32
N GLY A 211 -6.24 -2.58 37.51
CA GLY A 211 -6.81 -3.91 37.74
C GLY A 211 -8.34 -3.90 37.60
N GLN A 212 -9.05 -4.08 38.73
CA GLN A 212 -10.53 -4.04 38.78
C GLN A 212 -11.07 -2.78 39.52
N GLN A 213 -10.19 -1.88 39.92
CA GLN A 213 -10.57 -0.69 40.68
C GLN A 213 -10.53 0.55 39.78
N SER A 214 -11.50 1.43 39.99
CA SER A 214 -11.56 2.75 39.35
C SER A 214 -11.06 3.80 40.35
N ILE A 215 -10.01 4.53 39.99
CA ILE A 215 -9.33 5.50 40.83
C ILE A 215 -9.36 6.85 40.13
N THR A 216 -9.77 7.90 40.80
CA THR A 216 -9.74 9.25 40.25
C THR A 216 -8.49 9.98 40.78
N LEU A 217 -7.71 10.51 39.88
CA LEU A 217 -6.44 11.19 40.14
C LEU A 217 -6.55 12.67 39.73
N PRO A 218 -6.46 13.61 40.67
CA PRO A 218 -6.42 15.03 40.32
C PRO A 218 -5.07 15.40 39.77
N ILE A 219 -5.01 15.85 38.51
CA ILE A 219 -3.79 16.20 37.81
C ILE A 219 -3.88 17.65 37.33
N THR A 220 -2.83 18.41 37.59
CA THR A 220 -2.69 19.76 37.02
C THR A 220 -1.59 19.73 35.96
N PRO A 221 -1.95 19.70 34.67
CA PRO A 221 -0.97 19.70 33.60
C PRO A 221 -0.10 20.97 33.62
N ILE A 222 1.19 20.82 33.35
CA ILE A 222 2.13 21.94 33.17
C ILE A 222 2.53 22.06 31.70
N SER A 223 2.84 23.27 31.26
CA SER A 223 3.37 23.51 29.93
C SER A 223 4.83 23.10 29.84
N ALA A 224 5.20 22.40 28.80
CA ALA A 224 6.57 22.15 28.41
C ALA A 224 6.69 22.37 26.90
N LEU A 225 7.84 22.89 26.48
CA LEU A 225 8.18 22.94 25.08
C LEU A 225 8.30 21.51 24.57
N ARG A 226 7.59 21.17 23.52
CA ARG A 226 7.80 19.91 22.83
C ARG A 226 8.60 20.16 21.58
N ALA A 227 9.64 19.39 21.36
CA ALA A 227 10.25 19.35 20.04
C ALA A 227 9.14 18.95 19.04
N ASN A 228 8.93 19.81 18.04
CA ASN A 228 8.06 19.45 16.92
C ASN A 228 8.62 18.19 16.29
N GLN A 229 7.80 17.17 16.15
CA GLN A 229 8.19 15.90 15.52
C GLN A 229 7.52 15.83 14.15
N ASP A 230 8.24 15.34 13.16
CA ASP A 230 7.65 14.97 11.87
C ASP A 230 6.72 13.76 11.99
N SER A 231 6.06 13.39 10.90
CA SER A 231 5.17 12.22 10.87
C SER A 231 5.87 10.89 11.18
N ALA A 232 7.21 10.85 11.15
CA ALA A 232 8.05 9.72 11.47
C ALA A 232 8.58 9.74 12.92
N GLY A 233 8.29 10.83 13.68
CA GLY A 233 8.70 10.97 15.07
C GLY A 233 10.09 11.62 15.28
N ASN A 234 10.71 12.13 14.21
CA ASN A 234 11.99 12.80 14.31
C ASN A 234 11.80 14.27 14.75
N PRO A 235 12.66 14.81 15.63
CA PRO A 235 12.57 16.20 16.05
C PRO A 235 12.82 17.13 14.84
N ILE A 236 11.88 18.05 14.60
CA ILE A 236 12.04 19.11 13.60
C ILE A 236 12.78 20.26 14.30
N THR A 237 14.03 20.44 13.99
CA THR A 237 14.81 21.61 14.41
C THR A 237 14.38 22.82 13.58
N GLY A 238 13.72 23.78 14.23
CA GLY A 238 13.36 25.07 13.65
C GLY A 238 11.88 25.23 13.33
N ALA A 239 11.14 25.67 14.33
CA ALA A 239 9.96 26.49 14.13
C ALA A 239 9.95 27.51 15.27
N ASP A 240 10.23 28.74 14.92
CA ASP A 240 9.98 29.93 15.73
C ASP A 240 8.48 30.08 16.02
#